data_75e296b161b3f0d9a82fa726d322e2ef
#
_entry.id   75e296b161b3f0d9a82fa726d322e2ef
#
_cell.length_a   1.000
_cell.length_b   1.000
_cell.length_c   1.000
_cell.angle_alpha   90.00
_cell.angle_beta   90.00
_cell.angle_gamma   90.00
#
_symmetry.space_group_name_H-M   'P 1'
#
loop_
_entity.id
_entity.type
_entity.pdbx_description
1 polymer ?
#
loop_
_entity_poly.entity_id
_entity_poly.type
_entity_poly.pdbx_seq_one_letter_code
_entity_poly.pdbx_strand_id
1 'polypeptide(L)'
;MTFLIQQTLIYAVPLMIVALAGVFAERSGIINLALEGIMVFGAFIGVWFVRILQTSDAILSLKQSGNWVALQGVELLTMLVAAAFGALFSLLLSFASINLRADQTIGGTALNLMAPALVLFFIRIIANQNTCLLYTSPSPRDVEES
;
A
#
# COMPACT_ATOMS: atom_id res chain seq x y z
N MET A 1 6.30 8.18 -27.87
CA MET A 1 7.54 7.64 -27.26
C MET A 1 7.69 8.10 -25.80
N THR A 2 7.65 9.39 -25.50
CA THR A 2 7.79 9.92 -24.12
C THR A 2 6.78 9.36 -23.13
N PHE A 3 5.52 9.19 -23.52
CA PHE A 3 4.47 8.62 -22.66
C PHE A 3 4.77 7.16 -22.23
N LEU A 4 5.24 6.33 -23.16
CA LEU A 4 5.59 4.93 -22.85
C LEU A 4 6.77 4.85 -21.88
N ILE A 5 7.81 5.67 -22.11
CA ILE A 5 8.98 5.72 -21.23
C ILE A 5 8.57 6.18 -19.81
N GLN A 6 7.74 7.21 -19.73
CA GLN A 6 7.26 7.73 -18.45
C GLN A 6 6.46 6.67 -17.67
N GLN A 7 5.53 5.98 -18.33
CA GLN A 7 4.76 4.91 -17.68
C GLN A 7 5.65 3.74 -17.26
N THR A 8 6.59 3.35 -18.10
CA THR A 8 7.55 2.29 -17.76
C THR A 8 8.35 2.64 -16.52
N LEU A 9 8.85 3.88 -16.40
CA LEU A 9 9.60 4.32 -15.24
C LEU A 9 8.75 4.35 -13.97
N ILE A 10 7.50 4.81 -14.04
CA ILE A 10 6.60 4.86 -12.89
C ILE A 10 6.38 3.47 -12.27
N TYR A 11 6.28 2.42 -13.10
CA TYR A 11 6.11 1.05 -12.60
C TYR A 11 7.44 0.36 -12.29
N ALA A 12 8.49 0.63 -13.05
CA ALA A 12 9.79 -0.03 -12.88
C ALA A 12 10.50 0.39 -11.59
N VAL A 13 10.45 1.67 -11.21
CA VAL A 13 11.15 2.19 -10.04
C VAL A 13 10.67 1.53 -8.73
N PRO A 14 9.37 1.45 -8.42
CA PRO A 14 8.90 0.75 -7.22
C PRO A 14 9.30 -0.73 -7.22
N LEU A 15 9.20 -1.41 -8.35
CA LEU A 15 9.61 -2.83 -8.46
C LEU A 15 11.09 -3.03 -8.22
N MET A 16 11.94 -2.13 -8.70
CA MET A 16 13.39 -2.18 -8.43
C MET A 16 13.70 -2.00 -6.95
N ILE A 17 13.01 -1.09 -6.26
CA ILE A 17 13.19 -0.85 -4.82
C ILE A 17 12.79 -2.10 -4.03
N VAL A 18 11.66 -2.74 -4.37
CA VAL A 18 11.20 -3.98 -3.73
C VAL A 18 12.16 -5.14 -3.99
N ALA A 19 12.65 -5.28 -5.23
CA ALA A 19 13.64 -6.29 -5.57
C ALA A 19 14.95 -6.10 -4.77
N LEU A 20 15.40 -4.86 -4.62
CA LEU A 20 16.58 -4.53 -3.82
C LEU A 20 16.34 -4.88 -2.33
N ALA A 21 15.18 -4.57 -1.79
CA ALA A 21 14.81 -4.96 -0.43
C ALA A 21 14.82 -6.50 -0.25
N GLY A 22 14.36 -7.25 -1.27
CA GLY A 22 14.45 -8.72 -1.30
C GLY A 22 15.90 -9.22 -1.22
N VAL A 23 16.80 -8.64 -2.00
CA VAL A 23 18.23 -9.00 -1.97
C VAL A 23 18.83 -8.74 -0.58
N PHE A 24 18.49 -7.63 0.07
CA PHE A 24 18.96 -7.36 1.44
C PHE A 24 18.40 -8.38 2.45
N ALA A 25 17.13 -8.75 2.33
CA ALA A 25 16.52 -9.76 3.19
C ALA A 25 17.19 -11.12 3.03
N GLU A 26 17.42 -11.58 1.80
CA GLU A 26 18.13 -12.84 1.51
C GLU A 26 19.57 -12.85 2.03
N ARG A 27 20.27 -11.72 1.92
CA ARG A 27 21.63 -11.57 2.46
C ARG A 27 21.67 -11.67 3.98
N SER A 28 20.59 -11.32 4.68
CA SER A 28 20.46 -11.51 6.14
C SER A 28 20.08 -12.94 6.54
N GLY A 29 19.89 -13.85 5.59
CA GLY A 29 19.51 -15.24 5.84
C GLY A 29 18.02 -15.45 6.05
N ILE A 30 17.18 -14.45 5.78
CA ILE A 30 15.73 -14.53 5.91
C ILE A 30 15.12 -14.50 4.51
N ILE A 31 14.43 -15.58 4.13
CA ILE A 31 13.66 -15.62 2.88
C ILE A 31 12.36 -14.87 3.13
N ASN A 32 12.29 -13.62 2.66
CA ASN A 32 11.11 -12.80 2.85
C ASN A 32 10.17 -12.86 1.63
N LEU A 33 9.28 -13.84 1.61
CA LEU A 33 8.22 -13.95 0.59
C LEU A 33 7.03 -13.00 0.86
N ALA A 34 7.01 -12.30 2.00
CA ALA A 34 5.93 -11.38 2.37
C ALA A 34 6.09 -9.96 1.78
N LEU A 35 7.10 -9.71 0.95
CA LEU A 35 7.39 -8.36 0.42
C LEU A 35 6.21 -7.73 -0.30
N GLU A 36 5.48 -8.51 -1.09
CA GLU A 36 4.30 -8.05 -1.81
C GLU A 36 3.18 -7.64 -0.83
N GLY A 37 2.91 -8.45 0.19
CA GLY A 37 1.94 -8.14 1.23
C GLY A 37 2.31 -6.89 2.03
N ILE A 38 3.60 -6.74 2.38
CA ILE A 38 4.11 -5.56 3.08
C ILE A 38 3.94 -4.30 2.22
N MET A 39 4.20 -4.40 0.91
CA MET A 39 4.02 -3.31 -0.05
C MET A 39 2.55 -2.88 -0.15
N VAL A 40 1.64 -3.84 -0.29
CA VAL A 40 0.18 -3.58 -0.39
C VAL A 40 -0.34 -2.93 0.89
N PHE A 41 0.05 -3.46 2.05
CA PHE A 41 -0.36 -2.91 3.35
C PHE A 41 0.22 -1.51 3.58
N GLY A 42 1.51 -1.30 3.29
CA GLY A 42 2.16 0.01 3.39
C GLY A 42 1.53 1.05 2.46
N ALA A 43 1.21 0.67 1.21
CA ALA A 43 0.52 1.54 0.26
C ALA A 43 -0.87 1.95 0.76
N PHE A 44 -1.63 1.01 1.32
CA PHE A 44 -2.94 1.30 1.91
C PHE A 44 -2.85 2.34 3.03
N ILE A 45 -1.93 2.15 3.98
CA ILE A 45 -1.71 3.10 5.09
C ILE A 45 -1.28 4.48 4.55
N GLY A 46 -0.39 4.51 3.56
CA GLY A 46 0.04 5.76 2.93
C GLY A 46 -1.14 6.53 2.32
N VAL A 47 -1.96 5.86 1.51
CA VAL A 47 -3.14 6.48 0.89
C VAL A 47 -4.16 6.94 1.93
N TRP A 48 -4.40 6.12 2.95
CA TRP A 48 -5.32 6.47 4.04
C TRP A 48 -4.83 7.68 4.82
N PHE A 49 -3.54 7.74 5.13
CA PHE A 49 -2.92 8.87 5.83
C PHE A 49 -3.02 10.16 5.00
N VAL A 50 -2.71 10.11 3.70
CA VAL A 50 -2.89 11.26 2.79
C VAL A 50 -4.34 11.73 2.78
N ARG A 51 -5.29 10.81 2.74
CA ARG A 51 -6.72 11.15 2.77
C ARG A 51 -7.11 11.91 4.03
N ILE A 52 -6.64 11.48 5.20
CA ILE A 52 -6.88 12.18 6.47
C ILE A 52 -6.25 13.56 6.44
N LEU A 53 -5.02 13.67 5.96
CA LEU A 53 -4.32 14.95 5.87
C LEU A 53 -5.02 15.92 4.90
N GLN A 54 -5.48 15.45 3.75
CA GLN A 54 -6.18 16.28 2.77
C GLN A 54 -7.52 16.83 3.27
N THR A 55 -8.11 16.20 4.27
CA THR A 55 -9.34 16.68 4.93
C THR A 55 -9.04 17.76 5.99
N SER A 56 -7.77 17.94 6.35
CA SER A 56 -7.34 18.94 7.34
C SER A 56 -7.24 20.34 6.71
N ASP A 57 -7.82 21.35 7.39
CA ASP A 57 -7.80 22.75 6.97
C ASP A 57 -6.37 23.29 6.78
N ALA A 58 -5.41 22.77 7.52
CA ALA A 58 -4.00 23.14 7.41
C ALA A 58 -3.41 22.81 6.03
N ILE A 59 -3.76 21.65 5.46
CA ILE A 59 -3.26 21.26 4.13
C ILE A 59 -4.02 21.97 3.01
N LEU A 60 -5.31 22.24 3.21
CA LEU A 60 -6.09 23.06 2.29
C LEU A 60 -5.50 24.47 2.17
N SER A 61 -5.12 25.10 3.28
CA SER A 61 -4.46 26.41 3.28
C SER A 61 -3.07 26.38 2.62
N LEU A 62 -2.27 25.33 2.85
CA LEU A 62 -0.98 25.12 2.20
C LEU A 62 -1.10 24.95 0.68
N LYS A 63 -2.13 24.26 0.23
CA LYS A 63 -2.42 24.05 -1.19
C LYS A 63 -2.86 25.35 -1.87
N GLN A 64 -3.62 26.19 -1.16
CA GLN A 64 -4.03 27.51 -1.64
C GLN A 64 -2.87 28.52 -1.68
N SER A 65 -1.93 28.42 -0.74
CA SER A 65 -0.74 29.29 -0.69
C SER A 65 0.33 28.90 -1.72
N GLY A 66 0.18 27.80 -2.45
CA GLY A 66 1.12 27.35 -3.49
C GLY A 66 2.51 26.98 -2.96
N ASN A 67 2.63 26.66 -1.68
CA ASN A 67 3.92 26.36 -1.05
C ASN A 67 4.36 24.91 -1.37
N TRP A 68 5.04 24.74 -2.51
CA TRP A 68 5.52 23.44 -3.00
C TRP A 68 6.41 22.70 -2.01
N VAL A 69 7.23 23.41 -1.27
CA VAL A 69 8.16 22.81 -0.29
C VAL A 69 7.39 22.15 0.85
N ALA A 70 6.34 22.80 1.33
CA ALA A 70 5.49 22.23 2.38
C ALA A 70 4.71 21.00 1.88
N LEU A 71 4.23 21.00 0.64
CA LEU A 71 3.55 19.87 0.04
C LEU A 71 4.49 18.66 -0.11
N GLN A 72 5.73 18.86 -0.55
CA GLN A 72 6.74 17.81 -0.61
C GLN A 72 7.09 17.27 0.80
N GLY A 73 7.10 18.13 1.81
CA GLY A 73 7.27 17.72 3.21
C GLY A 73 6.17 16.76 3.67
N VAL A 74 4.92 17.01 3.28
CA VAL A 74 3.78 16.13 3.57
C VAL A 74 3.92 14.79 2.86
N GLU A 75 4.38 14.77 1.62
CA GLU A 75 4.63 13.52 0.87
C GLU A 75 5.73 12.69 1.54
N LEU A 76 6.83 13.31 1.95
CA LEU A 76 7.90 12.63 2.68
C LEU A 76 7.41 12.06 4.02
N LEU A 77 6.61 12.83 4.76
CA LEU A 77 6.01 12.36 6.00
C LEU A 77 5.11 11.14 5.76
N THR A 78 4.31 11.17 4.69
CA THR A 78 3.47 10.04 4.29
C THR A 78 4.29 8.80 3.98
N MET A 79 5.40 8.95 3.25
CA MET A 79 6.32 7.84 2.96
C MET A 79 6.92 7.25 4.24
N LEU A 80 7.32 8.09 5.21
CA LEU A 80 7.85 7.62 6.49
C LEU A 80 6.80 6.86 7.30
N VAL A 81 5.56 7.36 7.34
CA VAL A 81 4.46 6.67 8.03
C VAL A 81 4.17 5.32 7.36
N ALA A 82 4.05 5.27 6.04
CA ALA A 82 3.84 4.03 5.29
C ALA A 82 4.98 3.03 5.53
N ALA A 83 6.23 3.48 5.54
CA ALA A 83 7.40 2.65 5.82
C ALA A 83 7.39 2.11 7.24
N ALA A 84 7.04 2.92 8.25
CA ALA A 84 6.94 2.50 9.64
C ALA A 84 5.87 1.41 9.83
N PHE A 85 4.69 1.57 9.25
CA PHE A 85 3.64 0.57 9.32
C PHE A 85 3.96 -0.69 8.51
N GLY A 86 4.61 -0.57 7.36
CA GLY A 86 5.15 -1.70 6.61
C GLY A 86 6.19 -2.49 7.41
N ALA A 87 7.08 -1.80 8.11
CA ALA A 87 8.05 -2.42 9.01
C ALA A 87 7.37 -3.13 10.19
N LEU A 88 6.36 -2.53 10.81
CA LEU A 88 5.56 -3.18 11.85
C LEU A 88 4.89 -4.45 11.34
N PHE A 89 4.34 -4.42 10.14
CA PHE A 89 3.74 -5.59 9.51
C PHE A 89 4.78 -6.69 9.24
N SER A 90 6.00 -6.32 8.84
CA SER A 90 7.12 -7.25 8.65
C SER A 90 7.57 -7.91 9.96
N LEU A 91 7.39 -7.24 11.13
CA LEU A 91 7.69 -7.84 12.42
C LEU A 91 6.85 -9.08 12.73
N LEU A 92 5.66 -9.20 12.15
CA LEU A 92 4.82 -10.41 12.29
C LEU A 92 5.54 -11.64 11.72
N LEU A 93 6.16 -11.51 10.54
CA LEU A 93 6.96 -12.59 9.95
C LEU A 93 8.18 -12.91 10.80
N SER A 94 8.88 -11.89 11.25
CA SER A 94 10.06 -12.06 12.11
C SER A 94 9.70 -12.76 13.43
N PHE A 95 8.61 -12.35 14.06
CA PHE A 95 8.12 -12.98 15.29
C PHE A 95 7.74 -14.46 15.07
N ALA A 96 7.02 -14.76 13.99
CA ALA A 96 6.63 -16.12 13.63
C ALA A 96 7.87 -17.00 13.35
N SER A 97 8.84 -16.47 12.62
CA SER A 97 10.06 -17.20 12.25
C SER A 97 10.98 -17.45 13.46
N ILE A 98 11.18 -16.46 14.32
CA ILE A 98 12.16 -16.54 15.41
C ILE A 98 11.53 -17.19 16.65
N ASN A 99 10.38 -16.72 17.12
CA ASN A 99 9.78 -17.16 18.37
C ASN A 99 8.97 -18.45 18.23
N LEU A 100 8.22 -18.57 17.13
CA LEU A 100 7.39 -19.76 16.88
C LEU A 100 8.13 -20.84 16.09
N ARG A 101 9.36 -20.57 15.62
CA ARG A 101 10.13 -21.46 14.74
C ARG A 101 9.33 -21.93 13.52
N ALA A 102 8.43 -21.09 13.04
CA ALA A 102 7.64 -21.37 11.86
C ALA A 102 8.50 -21.31 10.60
N ASP A 103 8.13 -22.10 9.59
CA ASP A 103 8.78 -22.02 8.30
C ASP A 103 8.54 -20.64 7.68
N GLN A 104 9.65 -19.98 7.29
CA GLN A 104 9.63 -18.63 6.73
C GLN A 104 8.85 -18.56 5.42
N THR A 105 8.89 -19.61 4.63
CA THR A 105 8.18 -19.71 3.34
C THR A 105 6.67 -19.75 3.55
N ILE A 106 6.22 -20.58 4.50
CA ILE A 106 4.79 -20.69 4.84
C ILE A 106 4.29 -19.40 5.48
N GLY A 107 5.04 -18.85 6.43
CA GLY A 107 4.71 -17.58 7.07
C GLY A 107 4.66 -16.41 6.09
N GLY A 108 5.61 -16.33 5.17
CA GLY A 108 5.67 -15.30 4.13
C GLY A 108 4.48 -15.36 3.16
N THR A 109 4.15 -16.54 2.67
CA THR A 109 2.99 -16.73 1.78
C THR A 109 1.67 -16.47 2.48
N ALA A 110 1.54 -16.86 3.76
CA ALA A 110 0.36 -16.54 4.56
C ALA A 110 0.16 -15.03 4.73
N LEU A 111 1.22 -14.27 5.00
CA LEU A 111 1.17 -12.82 5.08
C LEU A 111 0.83 -12.16 3.74
N ASN A 112 1.33 -12.68 2.63
CA ASN A 112 0.97 -12.20 1.30
C ASN A 112 -0.51 -12.35 0.98
N LEU A 113 -1.13 -13.43 1.41
CA LEU A 113 -2.57 -13.65 1.24
C LEU A 113 -3.39 -12.83 2.25
N MET A 114 -2.89 -12.66 3.47
CA MET A 114 -3.56 -11.93 4.52
C MET A 114 -3.60 -10.41 4.25
N ALA A 115 -2.53 -9.83 3.73
CA ALA A 115 -2.43 -8.39 3.54
C ALA A 115 -3.53 -7.80 2.63
N PRO A 116 -3.80 -8.32 1.42
CA PRO A 116 -4.89 -7.84 0.58
C PRO A 116 -6.26 -8.01 1.24
N ALA A 117 -6.48 -9.13 1.93
CA ALA A 117 -7.73 -9.38 2.64
C ALA A 117 -7.97 -8.36 3.76
N LEU A 118 -6.94 -8.05 4.56
CA LEU A 118 -7.00 -7.00 5.58
C LEU A 118 -7.26 -5.62 4.98
N VAL A 119 -6.58 -5.28 3.90
CA VAL A 119 -6.77 -4.00 3.20
C VAL A 119 -8.21 -3.87 2.69
N LEU A 120 -8.75 -4.89 2.05
CA LEU A 120 -10.16 -4.88 1.60
C LEU A 120 -11.13 -4.77 2.76
N PHE A 121 -10.86 -5.45 3.87
CA PHE A 121 -11.68 -5.35 5.09
C PHE A 121 -11.69 -3.92 5.64
N PHE A 122 -10.52 -3.29 5.77
CA PHE A 122 -10.44 -1.91 6.25
C PHE A 122 -11.08 -0.91 5.28
N ILE A 123 -10.91 -1.09 3.97
CA ILE A 123 -11.56 -0.24 2.97
C ILE A 123 -13.09 -0.31 3.13
N ARG A 124 -13.65 -1.50 3.35
CA ARG A 124 -15.09 -1.66 3.57
C ARG A 124 -15.58 -0.93 4.80
N ILE A 125 -14.83 -1.01 5.90
CA ILE A 125 -15.21 -0.32 7.16
C ILE A 125 -15.11 1.21 6.99
N ILE A 126 -14.01 1.70 6.39
CA ILE A 126 -13.74 3.13 6.30
C ILE A 126 -14.60 3.81 5.23
N ALA A 127 -14.80 3.16 4.09
CA ALA A 127 -15.53 3.73 2.98
C ALA A 127 -17.05 3.50 3.08
N ASN A 128 -17.50 2.63 3.98
CA ASN A 128 -18.89 2.20 4.13
C ASN A 128 -19.55 1.83 2.77
N GLN A 129 -18.75 1.38 1.81
CA GLN A 129 -19.19 1.03 0.46
C GLN A 129 -18.83 -0.43 0.16
N ASN A 130 -19.77 -1.13 -0.41
CA ASN A 130 -19.51 -2.44 -0.97
C ASN A 130 -18.63 -2.27 -2.23
N THR A 131 -17.40 -2.72 -2.19
CA THR A 131 -16.45 -2.70 -3.32
C THR A 131 -17.00 -3.39 -4.58
N CYS A 132 -18.05 -4.16 -4.44
CA CYS A 132 -18.73 -4.84 -5.55
C CYS A 132 -19.55 -3.91 -6.45
N LEU A 133 -19.97 -2.73 -5.95
CA LEU A 133 -20.80 -1.78 -6.70
C LEU A 133 -20.04 -0.93 -7.71
N LEU A 134 -18.70 -0.88 -7.62
CA LEU A 134 -17.87 -0.11 -8.57
C LEU A 134 -17.70 -0.82 -9.93
N TYR A 135 -18.02 -2.11 -10.04
CA TYR A 135 -17.84 -2.92 -11.25
C TYR A 135 -19.13 -3.43 -11.88
N THR A 136 -20.28 -3.20 -11.28
CA THR A 136 -21.54 -3.43 -11.95
C THR A 136 -21.89 -2.20 -12.78
N SER A 137 -21.40 -2.16 -14.03
CA SER A 137 -22.11 -1.38 -15.04
C SER A 137 -23.57 -1.82 -15.04
N PRO A 138 -24.53 -0.89 -15.09
CA PRO A 138 -25.94 -1.25 -15.13
C PRO A 138 -26.15 -2.29 -16.23
N SER A 139 -26.78 -3.39 -15.85
CA SER A 139 -27.17 -4.43 -16.81
C SER A 139 -28.04 -3.77 -17.89
N PRO A 140 -27.95 -4.20 -19.16
CA PRO A 140 -28.86 -3.70 -20.20
C PRO A 140 -30.34 -3.80 -19.84
N ARG A 141 -30.71 -4.67 -18.89
CA ARG A 141 -32.07 -4.79 -18.35
C ARG A 141 -32.48 -3.64 -17.43
N ASP A 142 -31.51 -3.04 -16.71
CA ASP A 142 -31.80 -1.95 -15.76
C ASP A 142 -32.07 -0.62 -16.50
N VAL A 143 -31.71 -0.55 -17.79
CA VAL A 143 -31.95 0.62 -18.66
C VAL A 143 -33.31 0.56 -19.34
N GLU A 144 -33.96 -0.60 -19.42
CA GLU A 144 -35.29 -0.76 -20.04
C GLU A 144 -36.44 -0.49 -19.06
N GLU A 145 -36.19 -0.43 -17.75
CA GLU A 145 -37.25 -0.20 -16.73
C GLU A 145 -37.29 1.24 -16.18
N SER A 146 -36.49 2.16 -16.73
CA SER A 146 -36.52 3.59 -16.43
C SER A 146 -37.03 4.37 -17.66
#